data_f56b752ebaa69b4fe04f860392b7a10a
#
_entry.id   f56b752ebaa69b4fe04f860392b7a10a
#
_cell.length_a   1.000
_cell.length_b   1.000
_cell.length_c   1.000
_cell.angle_alpha   90.00
_cell.angle_beta   90.00
_cell.angle_gamma   90.00
#
_symmetry.space_group_name_H-M   'P 1'
#
loop_
_entity.id
_entity.type
_entity.pdbx_description
1 polymer ?
#
loop_
_entity_poly.entity_id
_entity_poly.type
_entity_poly.pdbx_seq_one_letter_code
_entity_poly.pdbx_strand_id
1 'polypeptide(L)'
;MNARDVDAVLQAVRFELYRENVSGALELAERAHAAHPDPRYAEQAARIRSWLTHLESREAYIAAQEAQYRRLRWRVGLKLLERRIRILLGRKTRKMIGRRGRDPEFQELEREVASVRPRRALDAGSGEGGVAMALGARHPDVRVEGVEVSATNVRIARQLNRFKNVDFRPGLAEEVHLLFPAASFDLVYSFAVLEHVRDVNATVRAIETVLRPGGRFAFVVPMHELRARGPIPDYAPVHGYADHCRVFTEAELRARFGGREGFRLVKIPGAWKHGELPDCFEPIEFGSFFVSYATD
;
A
#
# COMPACT_ATOMS: atom_id res chain seq x y z
N MET A 1 -26.67 20.67 18.49
CA MET A 1 -25.20 20.90 18.40
C MET A 1 -25.00 22.36 18.06
N ASN A 2 -24.10 23.05 18.74
CA ASN A 2 -23.81 24.48 18.48
C ASN A 2 -22.74 24.60 17.36
N ALA A 3 -22.51 25.84 16.87
CA ALA A 3 -21.54 26.07 15.79
C ALA A 3 -20.11 25.59 16.14
N ARG A 4 -19.70 25.66 17.41
CA ARG A 4 -18.38 25.18 17.86
C ARG A 4 -18.23 23.67 17.76
N ASP A 5 -19.31 22.91 18.01
CA ASP A 5 -19.29 21.46 17.90
C ASP A 5 -19.15 21.02 16.44
N VAL A 6 -19.80 21.74 15.50
CA VAL A 6 -19.66 21.50 14.06
C VAL A 6 -18.22 21.76 13.61
N ASP A 7 -17.64 22.88 14.03
CA ASP A 7 -16.25 23.22 13.69
C ASP A 7 -15.26 22.19 14.24
N ALA A 8 -15.49 21.66 15.44
CA ALA A 8 -14.65 20.59 16.01
C ALA A 8 -14.67 19.31 15.15
N VAL A 9 -15.85 18.91 14.67
CA VAL A 9 -15.95 17.74 13.79
C VAL A 9 -15.27 17.99 12.44
N LEU A 10 -15.43 19.18 11.85
CA LEU A 10 -14.74 19.53 10.61
C LEU A 10 -13.21 19.55 10.78
N GLN A 11 -12.70 19.98 11.93
CA GLN A 11 -11.27 19.87 12.27
C GLN A 11 -10.83 18.40 12.34
N ALA A 12 -11.63 17.52 12.93
CA ALA A 12 -11.34 16.09 12.96
C ALA A 12 -11.34 15.46 11.56
N VAL A 13 -12.27 15.84 10.68
CA VAL A 13 -12.29 15.42 9.27
C VAL A 13 -10.99 15.86 8.56
N ARG A 14 -10.58 17.10 8.72
CA ARG A 14 -9.33 17.61 8.14
C ARG A 14 -8.11 16.88 8.68
N PHE A 15 -8.09 16.56 9.96
CA PHE A 15 -7.02 15.79 10.58
C PHE A 15 -6.85 14.42 9.92
N GLU A 16 -7.95 13.69 9.70
CA GLU A 16 -7.90 12.41 8.99
C GLU A 16 -7.41 12.55 7.55
N LEU A 17 -7.77 13.62 6.84
CA LEU A 17 -7.28 13.89 5.49
C LEU A 17 -5.76 14.11 5.45
N TYR A 18 -5.20 14.89 6.40
CA TYR A 18 -3.74 15.09 6.48
C TYR A 18 -2.98 13.83 6.89
N ARG A 19 -3.62 12.92 7.63
CA ARG A 19 -3.09 11.59 7.88
C ARG A 19 -3.19 10.65 6.67
N GLU A 20 -3.76 11.12 5.57
CA GLU A 20 -4.05 10.31 4.37
C GLU A 20 -5.12 9.23 4.60
N ASN A 21 -5.92 9.35 5.65
CA ASN A 21 -7.07 8.47 5.93
C ASN A 21 -8.35 9.01 5.31
N VAL A 22 -8.40 9.07 3.98
CA VAL A 22 -9.48 9.71 3.23
C VAL A 22 -10.82 8.99 3.41
N SER A 23 -10.80 7.67 3.49
CA SER A 23 -12.01 6.87 3.77
C SER A 23 -12.54 7.13 5.19
N GLY A 24 -11.68 7.21 6.19
CA GLY A 24 -12.07 7.55 7.56
C GLY A 24 -12.61 8.97 7.69
N ALA A 25 -12.03 9.92 6.96
CA ALA A 25 -12.53 11.29 6.88
C ALA A 25 -13.95 11.35 6.29
N LEU A 26 -14.22 10.57 5.23
CA LEU A 26 -15.54 10.46 4.63
C LEU A 26 -16.57 9.88 5.62
N GLU A 27 -16.25 8.74 6.24
CA GLU A 27 -17.12 8.11 7.23
C GLU A 27 -17.45 9.03 8.41
N LEU A 28 -16.47 9.82 8.86
CA LEU A 28 -16.66 10.78 9.94
C LEU A 28 -17.64 11.90 9.53
N ALA A 29 -17.48 12.47 8.33
CA ALA A 29 -18.37 13.51 7.82
C ALA A 29 -19.80 12.99 7.60
N GLU A 30 -19.97 11.78 7.07
CA GLU A 30 -21.27 11.15 6.83
C GLU A 30 -22.00 10.82 8.14
N ARG A 31 -21.31 10.24 9.11
CA ARG A 31 -21.90 9.94 10.43
C ARG A 31 -22.29 11.23 11.17
N ALA A 32 -21.48 12.27 11.06
CA ALA A 32 -21.82 13.56 11.67
C ALA A 32 -23.07 14.18 11.03
N HIS A 33 -23.19 14.11 9.69
CA HIS A 33 -24.36 14.59 8.97
C HIS A 33 -25.62 13.80 9.31
N ALA A 34 -25.52 12.47 9.41
CA ALA A 34 -26.64 11.62 9.80
C ALA A 34 -27.14 11.87 11.22
N ALA A 35 -26.21 12.13 12.16
CA ALA A 35 -26.55 12.42 13.55
C ALA A 35 -27.11 13.86 13.74
N HIS A 36 -26.56 14.82 13.01
CA HIS A 36 -26.91 16.25 13.11
C HIS A 36 -26.78 16.87 11.71
N PRO A 37 -27.90 16.98 10.95
CA PRO A 37 -27.88 17.56 9.62
C PRO A 37 -27.36 18.99 9.61
N ASP A 38 -26.14 19.18 9.08
CA ASP A 38 -25.52 20.47 8.82
C ASP A 38 -24.97 20.45 7.38
N PRO A 39 -25.26 21.47 6.54
CA PRO A 39 -24.85 21.49 5.14
C PRO A 39 -23.35 21.39 4.95
N ARG A 40 -22.54 21.89 5.90
CA ARG A 40 -21.07 21.81 5.85
C ARG A 40 -20.56 20.37 5.87
N TYR A 41 -21.21 19.45 6.59
CA TYR A 41 -20.85 18.03 6.58
C TYR A 41 -21.16 17.38 5.24
N ALA A 42 -22.34 17.67 4.66
CA ALA A 42 -22.73 17.16 3.36
C ALA A 42 -21.78 17.66 2.26
N GLU A 43 -21.39 18.93 2.29
CA GLU A 43 -20.42 19.53 1.36
C GLU A 43 -19.05 18.86 1.46
N GLN A 44 -18.53 18.69 2.68
CA GLN A 44 -17.27 17.97 2.88
C GLN A 44 -17.33 16.52 2.42
N ALA A 45 -18.39 15.79 2.74
CA ALA A 45 -18.57 14.42 2.29
C ALA A 45 -18.61 14.32 0.76
N ALA A 46 -19.35 15.22 0.08
CA ALA A 46 -19.40 15.28 -1.39
C ALA A 46 -18.02 15.56 -2.00
N ARG A 47 -17.28 16.52 -1.43
CA ARG A 47 -15.94 16.86 -1.85
C ARG A 47 -14.97 15.66 -1.70
N ILE A 48 -15.00 14.97 -0.56
CA ILE A 48 -14.16 13.80 -0.30
C ILE A 48 -14.53 12.64 -1.25
N ARG A 49 -15.83 12.38 -1.47
CA ARG A 49 -16.27 11.36 -2.44
C ARG A 49 -15.70 11.62 -3.84
N SER A 50 -15.63 12.88 -4.27
CA SER A 50 -15.05 13.21 -5.59
C SER A 50 -13.58 12.80 -5.74
N TRP A 51 -12.83 12.67 -4.63
CA TRP A 51 -11.45 12.20 -4.64
C TRP A 51 -11.32 10.67 -4.64
N LEU A 52 -12.41 9.95 -4.34
CA LEU A 52 -12.48 8.49 -4.27
C LEU A 52 -13.17 7.85 -5.47
N THR A 53 -13.60 8.64 -6.48
CA THR A 53 -14.34 8.13 -7.65
C THR A 53 -13.63 7.01 -8.40
N HIS A 54 -12.29 6.98 -8.35
CA HIS A 54 -11.50 5.91 -8.93
C HIS A 54 -11.71 4.55 -8.23
N LEU A 55 -12.29 4.52 -7.03
CA LEU A 55 -12.61 3.26 -6.31
C LEU A 55 -13.97 2.68 -6.69
N GLU A 56 -14.83 3.43 -7.41
CA GLU A 56 -16.21 3.05 -7.71
C GLU A 56 -16.31 1.86 -8.67
N SER A 57 -15.33 1.72 -9.57
CA SER A 57 -15.28 0.59 -10.49
C SER A 57 -13.87 0.02 -10.62
N ARG A 58 -13.81 -1.25 -11.06
CA ARG A 58 -12.54 -1.93 -11.36
C ARG A 58 -11.75 -1.20 -12.45
N GLU A 59 -12.42 -0.79 -13.49
CA GLU A 59 -11.85 -0.09 -14.65
C GLU A 59 -11.31 1.29 -14.27
N ALA A 60 -12.06 2.06 -13.49
CA ALA A 60 -11.64 3.36 -12.97
C ALA A 60 -10.40 3.22 -12.09
N TYR A 61 -10.36 2.22 -11.22
CA TYR A 61 -9.21 1.94 -10.37
C TYR A 61 -7.96 1.60 -11.19
N ILE A 62 -8.06 0.68 -12.15
CA ILE A 62 -6.94 0.32 -13.03
C ILE A 62 -6.44 1.54 -13.80
N ALA A 63 -7.36 2.35 -14.36
CA ALA A 63 -7.01 3.54 -15.13
C ALA A 63 -6.29 4.59 -14.27
N ALA A 64 -6.73 4.82 -13.02
CA ALA A 64 -6.09 5.74 -12.09
C ALA A 64 -4.68 5.29 -11.73
N GLN A 65 -4.48 4.02 -11.38
CA GLN A 65 -3.18 3.45 -11.08
C GLN A 65 -2.23 3.56 -12.30
N GLU A 66 -2.69 3.24 -13.49
CA GLU A 66 -1.88 3.36 -14.71
C GLU A 66 -1.51 4.83 -15.01
N ALA A 67 -2.44 5.78 -14.80
CA ALA A 67 -2.21 7.20 -15.00
C ALA A 67 -1.16 7.77 -14.02
N GLN A 68 -1.21 7.36 -12.74
CA GLN A 68 -0.24 7.72 -11.73
C GLN A 68 1.18 7.33 -12.15
N TYR A 69 1.38 6.08 -12.57
CA TYR A 69 2.67 5.59 -13.02
C TYR A 69 3.14 6.24 -14.33
N ARG A 70 2.23 6.61 -15.24
CA ARG A 70 2.56 7.36 -16.47
C ARG A 70 3.04 8.78 -16.14
N ARG A 71 2.41 9.50 -15.22
CA ARG A 71 2.80 10.87 -14.80
C ARG A 71 4.19 10.89 -14.16
N LEU A 72 4.48 9.95 -13.29
CA LEU A 72 5.83 9.78 -12.71
C LEU A 72 6.92 9.60 -13.79
N ARG A 73 6.57 9.03 -14.93
CA ARG A 73 7.49 8.79 -16.05
C ARG A 73 7.74 10.00 -16.93
N TRP A 74 6.77 10.91 -17.11
CA TRP A 74 6.95 12.11 -17.93
C TRP A 74 8.04 13.04 -17.38
N ARG A 75 8.16 13.14 -16.07
CA ARG A 75 9.28 13.83 -15.39
C ARG A 75 10.64 13.14 -15.57
N VAL A 76 10.66 11.94 -16.11
CA VAL A 76 11.84 11.07 -16.28
C VAL A 76 12.22 10.88 -17.77
N GLY A 77 11.49 11.50 -18.71
CA GLY A 77 11.62 11.24 -20.16
C GLY A 77 13.06 11.42 -20.74
N LEU A 78 13.83 12.41 -20.28
CA LEU A 78 15.24 12.58 -20.68
C LEU A 78 16.19 11.55 -20.04
N LYS A 79 15.82 10.92 -18.93
CA LYS A 79 16.61 9.85 -18.27
C LYS A 79 16.38 8.46 -18.89
N LEU A 80 15.50 8.34 -19.89
CA LEU A 80 15.10 7.04 -20.46
C LEU A 80 16.19 6.39 -21.31
N LEU A 81 16.99 7.16 -22.05
CA LEU A 81 18.10 6.62 -22.85
C LEU A 81 19.21 6.08 -21.92
N GLU A 82 19.58 6.86 -20.92
CA GLU A 82 20.50 6.42 -19.87
C GLU A 82 19.98 5.25 -19.06
N ARG A 83 18.65 5.18 -18.84
CA ARG A 83 17.96 4.10 -18.17
C ARG A 83 17.98 2.80 -18.99
N ARG A 84 17.78 2.86 -20.33
CA ARG A 84 17.88 1.69 -21.22
C ARG A 84 19.30 1.09 -21.22
N ILE A 85 20.33 1.95 -21.31
CA ILE A 85 21.73 1.50 -21.29
C ILE A 85 22.08 0.87 -19.92
N ARG A 86 21.64 1.46 -18.80
CA ARG A 86 21.86 0.88 -17.45
C ARG A 86 21.11 -0.44 -17.22
N ILE A 87 19.93 -0.59 -17.81
CA ILE A 87 19.17 -1.86 -17.77
C ILE A 87 19.93 -2.95 -18.52
N LEU A 88 20.42 -2.66 -19.74
CA LEU A 88 21.22 -3.58 -20.54
C LEU A 88 22.49 -4.05 -19.81
N LEU A 89 23.11 -3.17 -19.02
CA LEU A 89 24.33 -3.50 -18.27
C LEU A 89 24.05 -4.21 -16.91
N GLY A 90 22.80 -4.47 -16.54
CA GLY A 90 22.41 -5.12 -15.27
C GLY A 90 22.71 -4.31 -14.01
N ARG A 91 23.29 -3.09 -14.16
CA ARG A 91 23.65 -2.23 -13.02
C ARG A 91 22.44 -1.73 -12.23
N LYS A 92 21.32 -1.44 -12.93
CA LYS A 92 20.09 -0.97 -12.27
C LYS A 92 19.51 -2.05 -11.37
N THR A 93 19.40 -3.27 -11.88
CA THR A 93 18.87 -4.42 -11.11
C THR A 93 19.74 -4.68 -9.87
N ARG A 94 21.07 -4.74 -10.01
CA ARG A 94 22.00 -4.92 -8.87
C ARG A 94 21.87 -3.81 -7.83
N LYS A 95 21.75 -2.53 -8.26
CA LYS A 95 21.58 -1.40 -7.34
C LYS A 95 20.22 -1.47 -6.60
N MET A 96 19.17 -1.84 -7.30
CA MET A 96 17.82 -2.00 -6.74
C MET A 96 17.79 -3.12 -5.70
N ILE A 97 18.32 -4.29 -6.02
CA ILE A 97 18.43 -5.44 -5.10
C ILE A 97 19.29 -5.08 -3.88
N GLY A 98 20.46 -4.46 -4.09
CA GLY A 98 21.34 -4.05 -3.01
C GLY A 98 20.73 -2.99 -2.09
N ARG A 99 19.86 -2.12 -2.62
CA ARG A 99 19.10 -1.17 -1.81
C ARG A 99 18.01 -1.89 -1.02
N ARG A 100 17.17 -2.69 -1.69
CA ARG A 100 16.08 -3.43 -1.05
C ARG A 100 16.58 -4.36 0.05
N GLY A 101 17.69 -5.02 -0.17
CA GLY A 101 18.28 -5.91 0.84
C GLY A 101 18.74 -5.22 2.12
N ARG A 102 18.76 -3.88 2.17
CA ARG A 102 19.06 -3.08 3.37
C ARG A 102 17.83 -2.41 3.96
N ASP A 103 16.69 -2.47 3.27
CA ASP A 103 15.44 -1.88 3.77
C ASP A 103 14.96 -2.71 4.99
N PRO A 104 14.64 -2.08 6.13
CA PRO A 104 14.20 -2.78 7.33
C PRO A 104 12.97 -3.67 7.10
N GLU A 105 12.03 -3.21 6.28
CA GLU A 105 10.84 -3.99 5.89
C GLU A 105 11.22 -5.28 5.17
N PHE A 106 12.22 -5.22 4.31
CA PHE A 106 12.71 -6.41 3.61
C PHE A 106 13.43 -7.37 4.58
N GLN A 107 14.11 -6.86 5.59
CA GLN A 107 14.72 -7.70 6.61
C GLN A 107 13.67 -8.44 7.46
N GLU A 108 12.54 -7.82 7.74
CA GLU A 108 11.40 -8.51 8.37
C GLU A 108 10.84 -9.62 7.46
N LEU A 109 10.71 -9.38 6.16
CA LEU A 109 10.33 -10.41 5.19
C LEU A 109 11.33 -11.58 5.17
N GLU A 110 12.63 -11.31 5.22
CA GLU A 110 13.68 -12.34 5.31
C GLU A 110 13.52 -13.23 6.56
N ARG A 111 13.06 -12.68 7.69
CA ARG A 111 12.74 -13.46 8.89
C ARG A 111 11.56 -14.41 8.65
N GLU A 112 10.53 -13.94 7.96
CA GLU A 112 9.40 -14.79 7.57
C GLU A 112 9.86 -15.91 6.63
N VAL A 113 10.68 -15.59 5.63
CA VAL A 113 11.26 -16.59 4.70
C VAL A 113 12.07 -17.63 5.45
N ALA A 114 12.89 -17.22 6.40
CA ALA A 114 13.69 -18.15 7.23
C ALA A 114 12.82 -19.06 8.10
N SER A 115 11.69 -18.56 8.60
CA SER A 115 10.73 -19.31 9.41
C SER A 115 9.91 -20.30 8.57
N VAL A 116 9.32 -19.81 7.46
CA VAL A 116 8.40 -20.60 6.61
C VAL A 116 9.15 -21.54 5.67
N ARG A 117 10.35 -21.15 5.21
CA ARG A 117 11.13 -21.85 4.18
C ARG A 117 10.28 -22.14 2.93
N PRO A 118 9.70 -21.10 2.33
CA PRO A 118 8.74 -21.26 1.26
C PRO A 118 9.39 -21.86 0.02
N ARG A 119 8.64 -22.69 -0.73
CA ARG A 119 8.98 -23.10 -2.09
C ARG A 119 8.38 -22.13 -3.10
N ARG A 120 7.21 -21.57 -2.79
CA ARG A 120 6.52 -20.60 -3.64
C ARG A 120 6.08 -19.38 -2.83
N ALA A 121 6.42 -18.21 -3.35
CA ALA A 121 6.03 -16.93 -2.77
C ALA A 121 5.32 -16.05 -3.80
N LEU A 122 4.36 -15.24 -3.34
CA LEU A 122 3.63 -14.26 -4.15
C LEU A 122 3.90 -12.86 -3.62
N ASP A 123 4.30 -11.95 -4.51
CA ASP A 123 4.36 -10.50 -4.30
C ASP A 123 3.06 -9.87 -4.82
N ALA A 124 2.11 -9.60 -3.93
CA ALA A 124 0.82 -9.02 -4.27
C ALA A 124 0.91 -7.49 -4.29
N GLY A 125 1.05 -6.90 -5.47
CA GLY A 125 1.35 -5.50 -5.69
C GLY A 125 2.84 -5.26 -5.91
N SER A 126 3.45 -5.99 -6.83
CA SER A 126 4.91 -6.05 -6.98
C SER A 126 5.58 -4.79 -7.54
N GLY A 127 4.81 -3.82 -8.05
CA GLY A 127 5.34 -2.60 -8.66
C GLY A 127 6.34 -2.92 -9.80
N GLU A 128 7.51 -2.24 -9.80
CA GLU A 128 8.62 -2.53 -10.73
C GLU A 128 9.41 -3.82 -10.37
N GLY A 129 8.91 -4.66 -9.44
CA GLY A 129 9.48 -5.96 -9.09
C GLY A 129 10.68 -5.93 -8.14
N GLY A 130 10.91 -4.82 -7.42
CA GLY A 130 12.11 -4.64 -6.61
C GLY A 130 12.25 -5.63 -5.47
N VAL A 131 11.16 -5.92 -4.75
CA VAL A 131 11.12 -6.86 -3.63
C VAL A 131 11.20 -8.30 -4.15
N ALA A 132 10.38 -8.65 -5.15
CA ALA A 132 10.38 -9.98 -5.76
C ALA A 132 11.77 -10.39 -6.30
N MET A 133 12.44 -9.48 -7.04
CA MET A 133 13.77 -9.75 -7.56
C MET A 133 14.83 -9.84 -6.45
N ALA A 134 14.69 -9.05 -5.37
CA ALA A 134 15.61 -9.15 -4.24
C ALA A 134 15.45 -10.50 -3.51
N LEU A 135 14.20 -10.94 -3.32
CA LEU A 135 13.89 -12.22 -2.72
C LEU A 135 14.41 -13.38 -3.59
N GLY A 136 14.08 -13.39 -4.89
CA GLY A 136 14.52 -14.43 -5.80
C GLY A 136 16.05 -14.51 -5.98
N ALA A 137 16.76 -13.37 -5.88
CA ALA A 137 18.21 -13.32 -5.92
C ALA A 137 18.87 -13.98 -4.69
N ARG A 138 18.25 -13.84 -3.50
CA ARG A 138 18.76 -14.39 -2.24
C ARG A 138 18.35 -15.82 -1.98
N HIS A 139 17.20 -16.21 -2.53
CA HIS A 139 16.58 -17.52 -2.36
C HIS A 139 16.34 -18.16 -3.73
N PRO A 140 17.35 -18.67 -4.44
CA PRO A 140 17.21 -19.20 -5.80
C PRO A 140 16.30 -20.42 -5.88
N ASP A 141 16.08 -21.12 -4.79
CA ASP A 141 15.18 -22.28 -4.70
C ASP A 141 13.71 -21.88 -4.47
N VAL A 142 13.44 -20.61 -4.18
CA VAL A 142 12.08 -20.09 -4.02
C VAL A 142 11.57 -19.57 -5.36
N ARG A 143 10.44 -20.11 -5.83
CA ARG A 143 9.74 -19.54 -6.97
C ARG A 143 8.91 -18.33 -6.52
N VAL A 144 9.21 -17.15 -7.07
CA VAL A 144 8.54 -15.89 -6.74
C VAL A 144 7.67 -15.45 -7.92
N GLU A 145 6.39 -15.23 -7.66
CA GLU A 145 5.45 -14.66 -8.63
C GLU A 145 5.10 -13.23 -8.18
N GLY A 146 5.13 -12.25 -9.08
CA GLY A 146 4.70 -10.88 -8.83
C GLY A 146 3.41 -10.57 -9.57
N VAL A 147 2.42 -10.01 -8.88
CA VAL A 147 1.17 -9.50 -9.46
C VAL A 147 1.14 -7.99 -9.29
N GLU A 148 0.83 -7.26 -10.36
CA GLU A 148 0.82 -5.81 -10.36
C GLU A 148 -0.30 -5.28 -11.28
N VAL A 149 -1.05 -4.29 -10.79
CA VAL A 149 -2.19 -3.70 -11.51
C VAL A 149 -1.76 -2.92 -12.75
N SER A 150 -0.63 -2.20 -12.69
CA SER A 150 -0.10 -1.45 -13.82
C SER A 150 0.62 -2.35 -14.82
N ALA A 151 0.04 -2.50 -16.01
CA ALA A 151 0.69 -3.19 -17.13
C ALA A 151 2.05 -2.56 -17.50
N THR A 152 2.19 -1.25 -17.25
CA THR A 152 3.43 -0.52 -17.43
C THR A 152 4.51 -0.98 -16.45
N ASN A 153 4.17 -1.15 -15.17
CA ASN A 153 5.11 -1.66 -14.17
C ASN A 153 5.48 -3.12 -14.42
N VAL A 154 4.52 -3.97 -14.79
CA VAL A 154 4.78 -5.37 -15.18
C VAL A 154 5.80 -5.45 -16.31
N ARG A 155 5.64 -4.63 -17.36
CA ARG A 155 6.60 -4.58 -18.47
C ARG A 155 7.99 -4.17 -18.00
N ILE A 156 8.09 -3.21 -17.07
CA ILE A 156 9.37 -2.79 -16.51
C ILE A 156 9.97 -3.91 -15.66
N ALA A 157 9.19 -4.51 -14.79
CA ALA A 157 9.62 -5.62 -13.93
C ALA A 157 10.20 -6.75 -14.77
N ARG A 158 9.49 -7.19 -15.83
CA ARG A 158 9.97 -8.19 -16.78
C ARG A 158 11.26 -7.78 -17.49
N GLN A 159 11.41 -6.51 -17.89
CA GLN A 159 12.64 -6.00 -18.51
C GLN A 159 13.82 -5.94 -17.54
N LEU A 160 13.58 -5.68 -16.25
CA LEU A 160 14.61 -5.64 -15.22
C LEU A 160 14.99 -7.02 -14.69
N ASN A 161 14.06 -7.96 -14.76
CA ASN A 161 14.26 -9.31 -14.23
C ASN A 161 15.40 -10.05 -14.94
N ARG A 162 16.25 -10.70 -14.13
CA ARG A 162 17.39 -11.55 -14.56
C ARG A 162 17.37 -12.91 -13.87
N PHE A 163 16.33 -13.19 -13.08
CA PHE A 163 16.23 -14.39 -12.26
C PHE A 163 15.21 -15.34 -12.84
N LYS A 164 15.60 -16.59 -13.08
CA LYS A 164 14.74 -17.62 -13.68
C LYS A 164 13.60 -18.06 -12.76
N ASN A 165 13.80 -17.89 -11.45
CA ASN A 165 12.85 -18.21 -10.40
C ASN A 165 11.86 -17.09 -10.08
N VAL A 166 11.90 -15.96 -10.80
CA VAL A 166 11.00 -14.80 -10.60
C VAL A 166 10.21 -14.53 -11.87
N ASP A 167 8.90 -14.38 -11.76
CA ASP A 167 8.02 -14.01 -12.87
C ASP A 167 7.05 -12.90 -12.46
N PHE A 168 6.47 -12.19 -13.43
CA PHE A 168 5.54 -11.08 -13.20
C PHE A 168 4.34 -11.17 -14.13
N ARG A 169 3.13 -10.88 -13.62
CA ARG A 169 1.90 -10.83 -14.42
C ARG A 169 1.01 -9.65 -14.01
N PRO A 170 0.21 -9.12 -14.95
CA PRO A 170 -0.77 -8.09 -14.63
C PRO A 170 -1.94 -8.71 -13.85
N GLY A 171 -2.48 -7.95 -12.89
CA GLY A 171 -3.64 -8.34 -12.10
C GLY A 171 -3.79 -7.47 -10.87
N LEU A 172 -4.94 -7.60 -10.21
CA LEU A 172 -5.25 -6.93 -8.96
C LEU A 172 -4.89 -7.83 -7.77
N ALA A 173 -4.38 -7.24 -6.69
CA ALA A 173 -4.13 -7.96 -5.44
C ALA A 173 -5.42 -8.58 -4.88
N GLU A 174 -6.57 -7.90 -5.03
CA GLU A 174 -7.89 -8.37 -4.63
C GLU A 174 -8.45 -9.50 -5.52
N GLU A 175 -7.81 -9.78 -6.66
CA GLU A 175 -8.21 -10.82 -7.64
C GLU A 175 -7.18 -11.95 -7.78
N VAL A 176 -6.20 -12.07 -6.88
CA VAL A 176 -5.15 -13.09 -7.00
C VAL A 176 -5.71 -14.52 -6.99
N HIS A 177 -6.84 -14.74 -6.32
CA HIS A 177 -7.56 -16.02 -6.32
C HIS A 177 -8.15 -16.42 -7.68
N LEU A 178 -8.28 -15.48 -8.61
CA LEU A 178 -8.67 -15.74 -10.00
C LEU A 178 -7.45 -16.06 -10.89
N LEU A 179 -6.25 -15.68 -10.44
CA LEU A 179 -5.00 -15.86 -11.19
C LEU A 179 -4.25 -17.14 -10.83
N PHE A 180 -4.48 -17.64 -9.61
CA PHE A 180 -3.80 -18.80 -9.06
C PHE A 180 -4.78 -19.77 -8.39
N PRO A 181 -4.51 -21.07 -8.45
CA PRO A 181 -5.28 -22.05 -7.70
C PRO A 181 -5.24 -21.78 -6.19
N ALA A 182 -6.28 -22.20 -5.46
CA ALA A 182 -6.26 -22.18 -4.00
C ALA A 182 -5.05 -22.96 -3.46
N ALA A 183 -4.58 -22.59 -2.28
CA ALA A 183 -3.49 -23.25 -1.58
C ALA A 183 -2.20 -23.42 -2.42
N SER A 184 -1.86 -22.40 -3.24
CA SER A 184 -0.72 -22.43 -4.17
C SER A 184 0.58 -21.92 -3.57
N PHE A 185 0.53 -21.10 -2.54
CA PHE A 185 1.69 -20.38 -2.01
C PHE A 185 1.94 -20.72 -0.53
N ASP A 186 3.21 -20.79 -0.18
CA ASP A 186 3.67 -20.95 1.20
C ASP A 186 3.76 -19.60 1.90
N LEU A 187 4.07 -18.54 1.13
CA LEU A 187 4.22 -17.16 1.58
C LEU A 187 3.58 -16.22 0.57
N VAL A 188 2.71 -15.32 1.04
CA VAL A 188 2.29 -14.15 0.28
C VAL A 188 2.77 -12.92 1.01
N TYR A 189 3.32 -11.94 0.29
CA TYR A 189 3.68 -10.66 0.88
C TYR A 189 3.16 -9.50 0.02
N SER A 190 2.99 -8.33 0.67
CA SER A 190 2.40 -7.16 0.03
C SER A 190 2.97 -5.89 0.68
N PHE A 191 3.73 -5.10 -0.07
CA PHE A 191 4.43 -3.93 0.47
C PHE A 191 3.85 -2.63 -0.08
N ALA A 192 3.25 -1.83 0.79
CA ALA A 192 2.61 -0.56 0.45
C ALA A 192 1.54 -0.74 -0.65
N VAL A 193 0.54 -1.57 -0.37
CA VAL A 193 -0.57 -1.89 -1.28
C VAL A 193 -1.93 -1.78 -0.60
N LEU A 194 -2.07 -2.28 0.65
CA LEU A 194 -3.38 -2.33 1.31
C LEU A 194 -3.99 -0.95 1.57
N GLU A 195 -3.19 0.10 1.64
CA GLU A 195 -3.62 1.49 1.71
C GLU A 195 -4.27 1.99 0.42
N HIS A 196 -4.01 1.34 -0.71
CA HIS A 196 -4.51 1.72 -2.04
C HIS A 196 -5.69 0.90 -2.51
N VAL A 197 -5.86 -0.35 -2.03
CA VAL A 197 -6.87 -1.28 -2.57
C VAL A 197 -8.29 -0.78 -2.32
N ARG A 198 -9.23 -1.17 -3.19
CA ARG A 198 -10.64 -0.80 -3.10
C ARG A 198 -11.31 -1.40 -1.86
N ASP A 199 -11.07 -2.67 -1.59
CA ASP A 199 -11.60 -3.40 -0.43
C ASP A 199 -10.50 -4.25 0.21
N VAL A 200 -10.09 -3.84 1.43
CA VAL A 200 -9.07 -4.56 2.21
C VAL A 200 -9.53 -5.96 2.57
N ASN A 201 -10.82 -6.14 2.93
CA ASN A 201 -11.33 -7.45 3.33
C ASN A 201 -11.37 -8.42 2.14
N ALA A 202 -11.80 -7.94 0.97
CA ALA A 202 -11.76 -8.74 -0.26
C ALA A 202 -10.32 -9.11 -0.64
N THR A 203 -9.38 -8.16 -0.54
CA THR A 203 -7.96 -8.41 -0.81
C THR A 203 -7.38 -9.46 0.14
N VAL A 204 -7.63 -9.32 1.44
CA VAL A 204 -7.15 -10.29 2.44
C VAL A 204 -7.74 -11.68 2.17
N ARG A 205 -9.05 -11.80 1.93
CA ARG A 205 -9.69 -13.09 1.58
C ARG A 205 -9.09 -13.70 0.31
N ALA A 206 -8.84 -12.90 -0.73
CA ALA A 206 -8.24 -13.38 -1.96
C ALA A 206 -6.82 -13.93 -1.74
N ILE A 207 -6.03 -13.25 -0.89
CA ILE A 207 -4.69 -13.68 -0.50
C ILE A 207 -4.75 -14.96 0.34
N GLU A 208 -5.61 -15.02 1.34
CA GLU A 208 -5.80 -16.22 2.18
C GLU A 208 -6.24 -17.43 1.37
N THR A 209 -7.08 -17.24 0.34
CA THR A 209 -7.50 -18.33 -0.56
C THR A 209 -6.32 -18.96 -1.32
N VAL A 210 -5.33 -18.20 -1.73
CA VAL A 210 -4.18 -18.73 -2.47
C VAL A 210 -3.06 -19.23 -1.56
N LEU A 211 -3.07 -18.91 -0.27
CA LEU A 211 -2.17 -19.47 0.72
C LEU A 211 -2.56 -20.90 1.07
N ARG A 212 -1.57 -21.73 1.35
CA ARG A 212 -1.79 -23.07 1.94
C ARG A 212 -2.21 -22.95 3.39
N PRO A 213 -2.92 -23.94 3.94
CA PRO A 213 -3.08 -24.04 5.39
C PRO A 213 -1.72 -23.97 6.09
N GLY A 214 -1.59 -23.11 7.10
CA GLY A 214 -0.33 -22.77 7.76
C GLY A 214 0.63 -21.92 6.93
N GLY A 215 0.24 -21.51 5.72
CA GLY A 215 0.98 -20.52 4.91
C GLY A 215 0.95 -19.16 5.59
N ARG A 216 1.89 -18.28 5.23
CA ARG A 216 2.04 -16.99 5.89
C ARG A 216 1.71 -15.82 4.98
N PHE A 217 0.91 -14.89 5.49
CA PHE A 217 0.75 -13.57 4.90
C PHE A 217 1.61 -12.54 5.66
N ALA A 218 2.44 -11.78 4.93
CA ALA A 218 3.23 -10.68 5.46
C ALA A 218 2.96 -9.40 4.66
N PHE A 219 2.71 -8.27 5.33
CA PHE A 219 2.47 -7.03 4.62
C PHE A 219 3.07 -5.82 5.34
N VAL A 220 3.30 -4.77 4.56
CA VAL A 220 3.77 -3.47 5.03
C VAL A 220 2.74 -2.41 4.66
N VAL A 221 2.37 -1.59 5.63
CA VAL A 221 1.52 -0.41 5.44
C VAL A 221 2.17 0.81 6.09
N PRO A 222 1.93 2.04 5.57
CA PRO A 222 2.50 3.24 6.17
C PRO A 222 1.95 3.49 7.57
N MET A 223 2.81 4.09 8.41
CA MET A 223 2.51 4.55 9.76
C MET A 223 2.66 6.07 9.78
N HIS A 224 1.55 6.78 10.02
CA HIS A 224 1.51 8.23 10.08
C HIS A 224 0.84 8.68 11.38
N GLU A 225 1.64 8.97 12.41
CA GLU A 225 1.15 9.53 13.67
C GLU A 225 1.45 11.02 13.74
N LEU A 226 0.39 11.83 13.75
CA LEU A 226 0.41 13.28 13.78
C LEU A 226 -0.28 13.80 15.05
N ARG A 227 0.15 14.96 15.54
CA ARG A 227 -0.57 15.74 16.55
C ARG A 227 -0.86 17.13 15.99
N ALA A 228 -2.12 17.55 16.04
CA ALA A 228 -2.48 18.93 15.70
C ALA A 228 -2.23 19.86 16.92
N ARG A 229 -1.62 21.02 16.66
CA ARG A 229 -1.34 22.07 17.65
C ARG A 229 -2.21 23.32 17.48
N GLY A 230 -3.08 23.34 16.48
CA GLY A 230 -3.94 24.50 16.17
C GLY A 230 -4.97 24.18 15.09
N PRO A 231 -5.64 25.20 14.55
CA PRO A 231 -6.60 25.03 13.48
C PRO A 231 -5.97 24.39 12.26
N ILE A 232 -6.61 23.35 11.72
CA ILE A 232 -6.14 22.59 10.58
C ILE A 232 -6.70 23.22 9.30
N PRO A 233 -5.84 23.63 8.34
CA PRO A 233 -6.29 24.22 7.07
C PRO A 233 -7.02 23.20 6.20
N ASP A 234 -7.69 23.69 5.17
CA ASP A 234 -8.33 22.84 4.18
C ASP A 234 -7.30 21.99 3.42
N TYR A 235 -7.66 20.74 3.19
CA TYR A 235 -6.86 19.77 2.44
C TYR A 235 -7.42 19.54 1.05
N ALA A 236 -6.55 19.36 0.08
CA ALA A 236 -6.88 18.82 -1.24
C ALA A 236 -5.73 17.94 -1.75
N PRO A 237 -6.02 16.78 -2.35
CA PRO A 237 -4.98 15.92 -2.91
C PRO A 237 -4.34 16.60 -4.13
N VAL A 238 -3.02 16.46 -4.25
CA VAL A 238 -2.22 17.12 -5.31
C VAL A 238 -2.65 16.73 -6.72
N HIS A 239 -3.22 15.55 -6.90
CA HIS A 239 -3.63 15.00 -8.20
C HIS A 239 -5.14 14.97 -8.43
N GLY A 240 -5.93 15.55 -7.53
CA GLY A 240 -7.40 15.54 -7.62
C GLY A 240 -8.05 14.21 -7.23
N TYR A 241 -7.27 13.20 -6.84
CA TYR A 241 -7.73 11.95 -6.23
C TYR A 241 -6.76 11.52 -5.12
N ALA A 242 -7.23 10.70 -4.22
CA ALA A 242 -6.44 10.22 -3.09
C ALA A 242 -5.56 9.04 -3.52
N ASP A 243 -4.24 9.17 -3.43
CA ASP A 243 -3.29 8.07 -3.66
C ASP A 243 -3.43 7.00 -2.57
N HIS A 244 -3.34 7.42 -1.29
CA HIS A 244 -3.71 6.59 -0.16
C HIS A 244 -5.18 6.81 0.17
N CYS A 245 -5.95 5.73 0.19
CA CYS A 245 -7.37 5.81 0.54
C CYS A 245 -7.59 5.66 2.04
N ARG A 246 -6.62 5.07 2.74
CA ARG A 246 -6.65 4.82 4.18
C ARG A 246 -5.26 4.73 4.79
N VAL A 247 -5.21 4.95 6.10
CA VAL A 247 -4.05 4.69 6.95
C VAL A 247 -4.48 3.76 8.07
N PHE A 248 -3.65 2.81 8.41
CA PHE A 248 -3.91 1.87 9.50
C PHE A 248 -3.24 2.36 10.78
N THR A 249 -3.98 2.34 11.88
CA THR A 249 -3.43 2.48 13.22
C THR A 249 -2.99 1.14 13.77
N GLU A 250 -2.10 1.13 14.76
CA GLU A 250 -1.73 -0.11 15.46
C GLU A 250 -2.94 -0.80 16.06
N ALA A 251 -3.88 -0.01 16.64
CA ALA A 251 -5.11 -0.54 17.24
C ALA A 251 -5.98 -1.26 16.22
N GLU A 252 -6.17 -0.69 15.03
CA GLU A 252 -6.92 -1.31 13.94
C GLU A 252 -6.25 -2.59 13.42
N LEU A 253 -4.94 -2.58 13.26
CA LEU A 253 -4.19 -3.77 12.83
C LEU A 253 -4.30 -4.89 13.86
N ARG A 254 -4.18 -4.58 15.15
CA ARG A 254 -4.38 -5.56 16.24
C ARG A 254 -5.82 -6.05 16.33
N ALA A 255 -6.80 -5.18 16.20
CA ALA A 255 -8.21 -5.56 16.21
C ALA A 255 -8.56 -6.48 15.03
N ARG A 256 -8.01 -6.21 13.84
CA ARG A 256 -8.30 -6.95 12.61
C ARG A 256 -7.55 -8.28 12.50
N PHE A 257 -6.29 -8.32 12.91
CA PHE A 257 -5.39 -9.46 12.66
C PHE A 257 -4.85 -10.12 13.92
N GLY A 258 -4.99 -9.48 15.11
CA GLY A 258 -4.38 -9.94 16.35
C GLY A 258 -4.84 -11.31 16.84
N GLY A 259 -6.02 -11.78 16.40
CA GLY A 259 -6.52 -13.13 16.68
C GLY A 259 -6.00 -14.23 15.74
N ARG A 260 -5.23 -13.89 14.71
CA ARG A 260 -4.68 -14.86 13.77
C ARG A 260 -3.48 -15.60 14.36
N GLU A 261 -3.31 -16.87 13.99
CA GLU A 261 -2.18 -17.67 14.46
C GLU A 261 -0.83 -17.02 14.08
N GLY A 262 0.10 -17.01 15.03
CA GLY A 262 1.43 -16.45 14.81
C GLY A 262 1.43 -14.98 14.42
N PHE A 263 0.41 -14.21 14.81
CA PHE A 263 0.34 -12.76 14.55
C PHE A 263 1.56 -12.03 15.11
N ARG A 264 2.18 -11.22 14.27
CA ARG A 264 3.33 -10.37 14.62
C ARG A 264 3.14 -8.99 14.01
N LEU A 265 3.36 -7.94 14.78
CA LEU A 265 3.35 -6.56 14.37
C LEU A 265 4.65 -5.89 14.81
N VAL A 266 5.37 -5.28 13.86
CA VAL A 266 6.62 -4.57 14.09
C VAL A 266 6.47 -3.15 13.58
N LYS A 267 6.79 -2.16 14.43
CA LYS A 267 6.97 -0.78 14.01
C LYS A 267 8.36 -0.59 13.44
N ILE A 268 8.43 -0.03 12.26
CA ILE A 268 9.67 0.30 11.56
C ILE A 268 9.75 1.81 11.43
N PRO A 269 10.59 2.49 12.23
CA PRO A 269 10.74 3.94 12.16
C PRO A 269 11.23 4.40 10.79
N GLY A 270 10.72 5.54 10.33
CA GLY A 270 11.04 6.12 9.05
C GLY A 270 10.96 7.64 9.07
N ALA A 271 10.99 8.25 7.89
CA ALA A 271 10.84 9.68 7.71
C ALA A 271 9.56 10.00 6.95
N TRP A 272 8.97 11.17 7.22
CA TRP A 272 7.87 11.70 6.41
C TRP A 272 8.31 11.89 4.95
N LYS A 273 7.51 11.42 4.01
CA LYS A 273 7.84 11.42 2.58
C LYS A 273 6.78 12.12 1.70
N HIS A 274 5.70 12.62 2.30
CA HIS A 274 4.49 13.08 1.60
C HIS A 274 4.36 14.61 1.62
N GLY A 275 5.37 15.32 1.09
CA GLY A 275 5.33 16.78 0.96
C GLY A 275 5.61 17.54 2.28
N GLU A 276 5.28 18.83 2.30
CA GLU A 276 5.43 19.68 3.49
C GLU A 276 4.20 19.54 4.38
N LEU A 277 4.41 19.26 5.67
CA LEU A 277 3.35 19.32 6.67
C LEU A 277 3.13 20.77 7.04
N PRO A 278 1.86 21.24 7.16
CA PRO A 278 1.57 22.54 7.75
C PRO A 278 2.12 22.68 9.17
N ASP A 279 2.51 23.89 9.55
CA ASP A 279 3.08 24.21 10.87
C ASP A 279 2.17 23.85 12.06
N CYS A 280 0.86 23.68 11.80
CA CYS A 280 -0.09 23.22 12.81
C CYS A 280 0.06 21.74 13.18
N PHE A 281 0.93 20.98 12.51
CA PHE A 281 1.19 19.58 12.85
C PHE A 281 2.55 19.38 13.49
N GLU A 282 2.55 18.53 14.49
CA GLU A 282 3.75 17.92 15.04
C GLU A 282 3.79 16.46 14.62
N PRO A 283 4.84 16.02 13.91
CA PRO A 283 5.07 14.60 13.67
C PRO A 283 5.43 13.90 14.97
N ILE A 284 4.69 12.83 15.32
CA ILE A 284 4.98 12.01 16.50
C ILE A 284 5.85 10.81 16.06
N GLU A 285 5.35 10.04 15.11
CA GLU A 285 6.05 8.84 14.62
C GLU A 285 5.69 8.61 13.15
N PHE A 286 6.72 8.40 12.32
CA PHE A 286 6.56 8.01 10.92
C PHE A 286 7.33 6.73 10.64
N GLY A 287 6.87 6.00 9.66
CA GLY A 287 7.51 4.79 9.21
C GLY A 287 6.53 3.83 8.58
N SER A 288 6.62 2.58 8.96
CA SER A 288 5.74 1.53 8.50
C SER A 288 5.43 0.52 9.61
N PHE A 289 4.27 -0.12 9.50
CA PHE A 289 3.96 -1.35 10.20
C PHE A 289 4.28 -2.53 9.30
N PHE A 290 5.10 -3.45 9.79
CA PHE A 290 5.20 -4.79 9.23
C PHE A 290 4.29 -5.70 10.03
N VAL A 291 3.40 -6.41 9.34
CA VAL A 291 2.45 -7.34 9.95
C VAL A 291 2.58 -8.69 9.29
N SER A 292 2.58 -9.77 10.08
CA SER A 292 2.50 -11.12 9.54
C SER A 292 1.66 -12.05 10.43
N TYR A 293 1.05 -13.07 9.80
CA TYR A 293 0.30 -14.11 10.47
C TYR A 293 0.19 -15.38 9.61
N ALA A 294 -0.12 -16.51 10.21
CA ALA A 294 -0.42 -17.74 9.50
C ALA A 294 -1.91 -17.83 9.15
N THR A 295 -2.23 -18.48 8.04
CA THR A 295 -3.60 -18.84 7.67
C THR A 295 -3.98 -20.18 8.28
N ASP A 296 -5.24 -20.33 8.65
CA ASP A 296 -5.81 -21.57 9.18
C ASP A 296 -5.77 -22.70 8.14
#